data_100cfa5cc3873792e12d3ec4fc4d353a
#
_entry.id   100cfa5cc3873792e12d3ec4fc4d353a
#
_cell.length_a   1.000
_cell.length_b   1.000
_cell.length_c   1.000
_cell.angle_alpha   90.00
_cell.angle_beta   90.00
_cell.angle_gamma   90.00
#
_symmetry.space_group_name_H-M   'P 1'
#
loop_
_entity.id
_entity.type
_entity.pdbx_description
1 polymer ?
#
loop_
_entity_poly.entity_id
_entity_poly.type
_entity_poly.pdbx_seq_one_letter_code
_entity_poly.pdbx_strand_id
1 'polypeptide(L)'
;MVEEEGTTTVALNKPRIATRMSVEQALSKRRSSRTYTDRPVSLQDLGQLLWATQGITGHYEKRTAPSAGSLHQMSVTITAAGVDGLPAGIYRYRPENHDLLLLRDGDCRSDLRAAAGHQEAIGICPVDFTIAGAPATVVEKYGDRGHRYLHMEAGHIAQNLYLQATALDLSTVAMAAFDDDALGRAALLN
;
A
#
# COMPACT_ATOMS: atom_id res chain seq x y z
N MET A 1 -21.19 -9.48 15.54
CA MET A 1 -20.55 -8.34 14.86
C MET A 1 -20.71 -7.17 15.81
N VAL A 2 -19.63 -6.76 16.46
CA VAL A 2 -19.62 -5.55 17.29
C VAL A 2 -19.22 -4.44 16.32
N GLU A 3 -20.17 -3.59 15.93
CA GLU A 3 -19.88 -2.31 15.31
C GLU A 3 -19.18 -1.47 16.39
N GLU A 4 -17.88 -1.20 16.20
CA GLU A 4 -17.18 -0.19 16.99
C GLU A 4 -17.76 1.17 16.63
N GLU A 5 -18.54 1.76 17.53
CA GLU A 5 -19.05 3.13 17.42
C GLU A 5 -17.88 4.09 17.19
N GLY A 6 -17.91 4.82 16.07
CA GLY A 6 -16.94 5.87 15.76
C GLY A 6 -15.89 5.55 14.69
N THR A 7 -15.90 4.38 14.07
CA THR A 7 -14.90 3.99 13.09
C THR A 7 -15.34 4.37 11.66
N THR A 8 -14.65 5.35 11.05
CA THR A 8 -14.94 5.77 9.66
C THR A 8 -14.28 4.81 8.67
N THR A 9 -15.11 4.23 7.78
CA THR A 9 -14.65 3.36 6.70
C THR A 9 -15.06 3.88 5.34
N VAL A 10 -14.22 3.66 4.32
CA VAL A 10 -14.49 4.04 2.93
C VAL A 10 -14.44 2.79 2.06
N ALA A 11 -15.59 2.39 1.52
CA ALA A 11 -15.67 1.26 0.60
C ALA A 11 -14.96 1.59 -0.72
N LEU A 12 -14.21 0.62 -1.26
CA LEU A 12 -13.53 0.74 -2.53
C LEU A 12 -14.32 0.06 -3.65
N ASN A 13 -14.12 0.51 -4.86
CA ASN A 13 -14.77 -0.07 -6.03
C ASN A 13 -14.23 -1.48 -6.30
N LYS A 14 -15.11 -2.38 -6.75
CA LYS A 14 -14.69 -3.72 -7.17
C LYS A 14 -13.52 -3.64 -8.16
N PRO A 15 -12.43 -4.40 -7.93
CA PRO A 15 -11.26 -4.35 -8.78
C PRO A 15 -11.54 -4.89 -10.18
N ARG A 16 -10.90 -4.29 -11.18
CA ARG A 16 -10.89 -4.76 -12.57
C ARG A 16 -9.88 -5.88 -12.71
N ILE A 17 -10.25 -6.98 -13.34
CA ILE A 17 -9.38 -8.13 -13.60
C ILE A 17 -8.79 -8.13 -15.02
N ALA A 18 -9.12 -7.11 -15.81
CA ALA A 18 -8.59 -6.93 -17.16
C ALA A 18 -8.25 -5.45 -17.39
N THR A 19 -7.12 -5.20 -18.03
CA THR A 19 -6.66 -3.89 -18.47
C THR A 19 -6.31 -3.93 -19.95
N ARG A 20 -6.08 -2.74 -20.56
CA ARG A 20 -5.61 -2.66 -21.96
C ARG A 20 -4.11 -2.94 -22.10
N MET A 21 -3.36 -2.92 -21.01
CA MET A 21 -1.92 -3.13 -21.00
C MET A 21 -1.61 -4.56 -20.60
N SER A 22 -0.79 -5.27 -21.39
CA SER A 22 -0.31 -6.60 -21.01
C SER A 22 0.77 -6.52 -19.93
N VAL A 23 1.03 -7.66 -19.25
CA VAL A 23 2.10 -7.74 -18.24
C VAL A 23 3.46 -7.41 -18.86
N GLU A 24 3.73 -7.86 -20.08
CA GLU A 24 4.99 -7.59 -20.81
C GLU A 24 5.14 -6.09 -21.09
N GLN A 25 4.06 -5.42 -21.47
CA GLN A 25 4.06 -3.97 -21.68
C GLN A 25 4.30 -3.22 -20.38
N ALA A 26 3.67 -3.64 -19.27
CA ALA A 26 3.87 -3.02 -17.95
C ALA A 26 5.31 -3.21 -17.47
N LEU A 27 5.88 -4.41 -17.60
CA LEU A 27 7.27 -4.71 -17.28
C LEU A 27 8.24 -3.85 -18.10
N SER A 28 7.99 -3.71 -19.40
CA SER A 28 8.81 -2.90 -20.30
C SER A 28 8.77 -1.40 -20.01
N LYS A 29 7.61 -0.89 -19.59
CA LYS A 29 7.38 0.56 -19.37
C LYS A 29 7.66 1.03 -17.95
N ARG A 30 7.53 0.15 -16.94
CA ARG A 30 7.72 0.50 -15.52
C ARG A 30 9.03 1.26 -15.28
N ARG A 31 8.95 2.40 -14.65
CA ARG A 31 10.11 3.19 -14.16
C ARG A 31 9.86 3.65 -12.74
N SER A 32 10.93 3.83 -11.98
CA SER A 32 10.89 4.55 -10.71
C SER A 32 10.88 6.05 -11.01
N SER A 33 9.80 6.74 -10.68
CA SER A 33 9.65 8.18 -10.87
C SER A 33 9.40 8.85 -9.53
N ARG A 34 10.04 10.00 -9.33
CA ARG A 34 9.92 10.84 -8.13
C ARG A 34 9.27 12.19 -8.42
N THR A 35 8.79 12.36 -9.64
CA THR A 35 8.10 13.56 -10.09
C THR A 35 6.64 13.24 -10.37
N TYR A 36 5.77 14.07 -9.91
CA TYR A 36 4.32 13.91 -10.03
C TYR A 36 3.70 15.17 -10.61
N THR A 37 2.50 15.03 -11.16
CA THR A 37 1.66 16.14 -11.61
C THR A 37 0.66 16.49 -10.52
N ASP A 38 0.02 17.65 -10.63
CA ASP A 38 -1.05 18.08 -9.72
C ASP A 38 -2.37 17.33 -9.95
N ARG A 39 -2.41 16.37 -10.88
CA ARG A 39 -3.62 15.56 -11.15
C ARG A 39 -3.87 14.63 -9.97
N PRO A 40 -5.05 14.67 -9.36
CA PRO A 40 -5.39 13.76 -8.28
C PRO A 40 -5.51 12.31 -8.80
N VAL A 41 -5.31 11.35 -7.90
CA VAL A 41 -5.60 9.94 -8.15
C VAL A 41 -7.09 9.71 -7.90
N SER A 42 -7.80 9.03 -8.80
CA SER A 42 -9.19 8.68 -8.56
C SER A 42 -9.32 7.61 -7.46
N LEU A 43 -10.41 7.65 -6.67
CA LEU A 43 -10.68 6.60 -5.68
C LEU A 43 -10.77 5.20 -6.32
N GLN A 44 -11.22 5.12 -7.57
CA GLN A 44 -11.26 3.88 -8.33
C GLN A 44 -9.86 3.34 -8.64
N ASP A 45 -8.93 4.20 -9.05
CA ASP A 45 -7.55 3.78 -9.35
C ASP A 45 -6.79 3.49 -8.06
N LEU A 46 -7.03 4.23 -6.97
CA LEU A 46 -6.50 3.90 -5.65
C LEU A 46 -6.98 2.51 -5.20
N GLY A 47 -8.26 2.20 -5.33
CA GLY A 47 -8.79 0.88 -5.00
C GLY A 47 -8.13 -0.23 -5.82
N GLN A 48 -7.89 0.02 -7.10
CA GLN A 48 -7.18 -0.91 -7.99
C GLN A 48 -5.72 -1.12 -7.56
N LEU A 49 -5.01 -0.04 -7.18
CA LEU A 49 -3.65 -0.11 -6.66
C LEU A 49 -3.59 -0.92 -5.35
N LEU A 50 -4.49 -0.66 -4.42
CA LEU A 50 -4.58 -1.39 -3.15
C LEU A 50 -4.88 -2.87 -3.36
N TRP A 51 -5.82 -3.20 -4.27
CA TRP A 51 -6.08 -4.59 -4.62
C TRP A 51 -4.83 -5.27 -5.19
N ALA A 52 -4.07 -4.60 -6.04
CA ALA A 52 -2.83 -5.15 -6.59
C ALA A 52 -1.80 -5.48 -5.50
N THR A 53 -1.81 -4.77 -4.37
CA THR A 53 -0.87 -5.03 -3.26
C THR A 53 -1.21 -6.31 -2.50
N GLN A 54 -2.45 -6.43 -1.97
CA GLN A 54 -2.85 -7.46 -1.01
C GLN A 54 -4.29 -7.98 -1.22
N GLY A 55 -4.90 -7.67 -2.38
CA GLY A 55 -6.28 -8.06 -2.65
C GLY A 55 -6.49 -9.56 -2.64
N ILE A 56 -7.64 -9.99 -2.15
CA ILE A 56 -8.05 -11.40 -2.14
C ILE A 56 -8.48 -11.81 -3.56
N THR A 57 -7.96 -12.93 -4.03
CA THR A 57 -8.14 -13.40 -5.43
C THR A 57 -8.80 -14.77 -5.56
N GLY A 58 -9.00 -15.48 -4.47
CA GLY A 58 -9.55 -16.84 -4.54
C GLY A 58 -9.89 -17.43 -3.18
N HIS A 59 -10.24 -18.70 -3.18
CA HIS A 59 -10.52 -19.46 -1.96
C HIS A 59 -9.28 -19.51 -1.04
N TYR A 60 -9.50 -19.71 0.25
CA TYR A 60 -8.47 -19.76 1.30
C TYR A 60 -7.64 -18.47 1.39
N GLU A 61 -8.29 -17.31 1.20
CA GLU A 61 -7.68 -15.98 1.33
C GLU A 61 -6.42 -15.78 0.48
N LYS A 62 -6.33 -16.47 -0.67
CA LYS A 62 -5.23 -16.23 -1.61
C LYS A 62 -5.20 -14.78 -2.04
N ARG A 63 -4.01 -14.18 -2.02
CA ARG A 63 -3.81 -12.76 -2.33
C ARG A 63 -3.05 -12.57 -3.63
N THR A 64 -3.07 -11.35 -4.12
CA THR A 64 -2.32 -10.91 -5.31
C THR A 64 -0.82 -11.06 -5.13
N ALA A 65 -0.29 -10.84 -3.92
CA ALA A 65 1.11 -11.07 -3.59
C ALA A 65 1.29 -12.42 -2.89
N PRO A 66 2.32 -13.21 -3.25
CA PRO A 66 2.63 -14.45 -2.55
C PRO A 66 3.23 -14.16 -1.18
N SER A 67 2.88 -14.99 -0.20
CA SER A 67 3.37 -14.91 1.17
C SER A 67 3.96 -16.24 1.62
N ALA A 68 5.01 -16.21 2.43
CA ALA A 68 5.63 -17.40 2.99
C ALA A 68 4.63 -18.18 3.83
N GLY A 69 4.35 -19.43 3.43
CA GLY A 69 3.39 -20.31 4.09
C GLY A 69 1.96 -19.77 4.15
N SER A 70 1.61 -18.83 3.27
CA SER A 70 0.32 -18.12 3.23
C SER A 70 -0.05 -17.44 4.56
N LEU A 71 0.95 -16.94 5.28
CA LEU A 71 0.73 -16.29 6.59
C LEU A 71 0.17 -14.87 6.46
N HIS A 72 0.42 -14.17 5.33
CA HIS A 72 -0.11 -12.83 5.02
C HIS A 72 0.07 -11.80 6.14
N GLN A 73 1.28 -11.75 6.71
CA GLN A 73 1.61 -10.87 7.84
C GLN A 73 2.06 -9.46 7.41
N MET A 74 1.86 -9.10 6.13
CA MET A 74 2.09 -7.75 5.64
C MET A 74 0.79 -6.94 5.70
N SER A 75 0.91 -5.69 6.12
CA SER A 75 -0.17 -4.69 6.08
C SER A 75 0.18 -3.56 5.13
N VAL A 76 -0.84 -2.91 4.60
CA VAL A 76 -0.71 -1.70 3.77
C VAL A 76 -1.49 -0.57 4.41
N THR A 77 -0.78 0.49 4.75
CA THR A 77 -1.36 1.77 5.20
C THR A 77 -1.09 2.82 4.14
N ILE A 78 -2.02 3.71 3.90
CA ILE A 78 -1.82 4.84 2.98
C ILE A 78 -1.88 6.16 3.72
N THR A 79 -1.05 7.12 3.30
CA THR A 79 -1.16 8.54 3.67
C THR A 79 -1.61 9.28 2.41
N ALA A 80 -2.85 9.74 2.41
CA ALA A 80 -3.50 10.33 1.25
C ALA A 80 -3.77 11.83 1.46
N ALA A 81 -3.50 12.65 0.42
CA ALA A 81 -3.86 14.07 0.41
C ALA A 81 -4.21 14.60 -0.99
N GLY A 82 -4.19 13.74 -2.02
CA GLY A 82 -4.50 14.10 -3.40
C GLY A 82 -5.32 13.01 -4.11
N VAL A 83 -6.36 12.50 -3.45
CA VAL A 83 -7.24 11.45 -3.99
C VAL A 83 -8.66 11.99 -4.14
N ASP A 84 -9.21 11.96 -5.35
CA ASP A 84 -10.58 12.37 -5.61
C ASP A 84 -11.58 11.48 -4.88
N GLY A 85 -12.43 12.09 -4.07
CA GLY A 85 -13.46 11.38 -3.30
C GLY A 85 -12.96 10.76 -2.00
N LEU A 86 -11.71 11.01 -1.59
CA LEU A 86 -11.16 10.58 -0.31
C LEU A 86 -10.61 11.80 0.46
N PRO A 87 -11.10 12.10 1.67
CA PRO A 87 -10.50 13.12 2.52
C PRO A 87 -9.01 12.85 2.80
N ALA A 88 -8.24 13.91 3.04
CA ALA A 88 -6.85 13.73 3.45
C ALA A 88 -6.79 12.96 4.78
N GLY A 89 -5.86 12.00 4.90
CA GLY A 89 -5.75 11.18 6.11
C GLY A 89 -4.80 10.00 5.97
N ILE A 90 -4.65 9.29 7.09
CA ILE A 90 -3.98 8.00 7.16
C ILE A 90 -5.05 6.92 7.23
N TYR A 91 -4.96 5.95 6.32
CA TYR A 91 -5.93 4.87 6.22
C TYR A 91 -5.23 3.51 6.18
N ARG A 92 -5.81 2.52 6.87
CA ARG A 92 -5.40 1.11 6.75
C ARG A 92 -6.27 0.43 5.69
N TYR A 93 -5.64 -0.24 4.74
CA TYR A 93 -6.34 -1.10 3.79
C TYR A 93 -6.73 -2.41 4.46
N ARG A 94 -8.00 -2.81 4.30
CA ARG A 94 -8.53 -4.09 4.77
C ARG A 94 -8.92 -4.94 3.55
N PRO A 95 -8.08 -5.89 3.15
CA PRO A 95 -8.31 -6.73 1.96
C PRO A 95 -9.59 -7.54 2.04
N GLU A 96 -9.99 -7.95 3.26
CA GLU A 96 -11.16 -8.79 3.51
C GLU A 96 -12.46 -8.12 3.09
N ASN A 97 -12.55 -6.82 3.28
CA ASN A 97 -13.72 -6.00 2.93
C ASN A 97 -13.49 -5.19 1.65
N HIS A 98 -12.26 -5.14 1.17
CA HIS A 98 -11.83 -4.21 0.12
C HIS A 98 -12.25 -2.77 0.43
N ASP A 99 -11.84 -2.29 1.59
CA ASP A 99 -12.13 -0.95 2.10
C ASP A 99 -10.93 -0.30 2.79
N LEU A 100 -11.11 0.95 3.17
CA LEU A 100 -10.16 1.75 3.93
C LEU A 100 -10.74 2.08 5.30
N LEU A 101 -9.96 1.81 6.34
CA LEU A 101 -10.23 2.22 7.71
C LEU A 101 -9.47 3.53 7.99
N LEU A 102 -10.17 4.61 8.31
CA LEU A 102 -9.53 5.86 8.72
C LEU A 102 -8.85 5.67 10.09
N LEU A 103 -7.56 5.96 10.15
CA LEU A 103 -6.76 5.95 11.38
C LEU A 103 -6.55 7.36 11.93
N ARG A 104 -6.34 8.33 11.03
CA ARG A 104 -6.09 9.74 11.39
C ARG A 104 -6.57 10.65 10.26
N ASP A 105 -7.29 11.69 10.61
CA ASP A 105 -7.74 12.74 9.69
C ASP A 105 -6.65 13.78 9.42
N GLY A 106 -6.70 14.42 8.26
CA GLY A 106 -5.82 15.51 7.86
C GLY A 106 -4.59 15.08 7.05
N ASP A 107 -3.93 16.05 6.42
CA ASP A 107 -2.72 15.82 5.62
C ASP A 107 -1.51 15.52 6.51
N CYS A 108 -1.10 14.27 6.56
CA CYS A 108 0.00 13.75 7.37
C CYS A 108 1.30 13.49 6.57
N ARG A 109 1.40 13.92 5.30
CA ARG A 109 2.58 13.67 4.46
C ARG A 109 3.85 14.31 5.02
N SER A 110 3.75 15.42 5.74
CA SER A 110 4.91 16.06 6.38
C SER A 110 5.59 15.17 7.41
N ASP A 111 4.79 14.45 8.23
CA ASP A 111 5.32 13.54 9.26
C ASP A 111 6.00 12.33 8.59
N LEU A 112 5.37 11.78 7.55
CA LEU A 112 5.93 10.67 6.78
C LEU A 112 7.23 11.07 6.07
N ARG A 113 7.25 12.27 5.46
CA ARG A 113 8.44 12.82 4.81
C ARG A 113 9.60 13.01 5.79
N ALA A 114 9.32 13.50 6.99
CA ALA A 114 10.35 13.68 8.02
C ALA A 114 10.96 12.33 8.43
N ALA A 115 10.14 11.30 8.64
CA ALA A 115 10.58 9.94 8.97
C ALA A 115 11.42 9.30 7.85
N ALA A 116 11.18 9.68 6.60
CA ALA A 116 11.88 9.16 5.42
C ALA A 116 13.04 10.07 4.94
N GLY A 117 13.73 10.75 5.87
CA GLY A 117 14.92 11.54 5.54
C GLY A 117 14.64 12.75 4.64
N HIS A 118 13.46 13.34 4.75
CA HIS A 118 13.02 14.50 4.00
C HIS A 118 12.97 14.31 2.48
N GLN A 119 12.77 13.08 2.01
CA GLN A 119 12.63 12.80 0.58
C GLN A 119 11.42 13.56 0.01
N GLU A 120 11.70 14.45 -0.96
CA GLU A 120 10.70 15.38 -1.50
C GLU A 120 9.48 14.66 -2.12
N ALA A 121 9.72 13.55 -2.81
CA ALA A 121 8.68 12.78 -3.47
C ALA A 121 7.53 12.36 -2.53
N ILE A 122 7.83 12.07 -1.24
CA ILE A 122 6.84 11.71 -0.22
C ILE A 122 5.95 12.91 0.13
N GLY A 123 6.51 14.14 0.16
CA GLY A 123 5.73 15.34 0.49
C GLY A 123 4.81 15.84 -0.62
N ILE A 124 5.06 15.45 -1.87
CA ILE A 124 4.36 15.98 -3.05
C ILE A 124 3.47 14.95 -3.76
N CYS A 125 3.64 13.65 -3.51
CA CYS A 125 2.78 12.64 -4.12
C CYS A 125 1.34 12.72 -3.58
N PRO A 126 0.32 12.37 -4.38
CA PRO A 126 -1.07 12.37 -3.95
C PRO A 126 -1.38 11.32 -2.88
N VAL A 127 -0.62 10.22 -2.86
CA VAL A 127 -0.78 9.13 -1.91
C VAL A 127 0.52 8.35 -1.74
N ASP A 128 0.90 8.09 -0.49
CA ASP A 128 2.00 7.20 -0.10
C ASP A 128 1.45 5.85 0.38
N PHE A 129 2.17 4.78 0.05
CA PHE A 129 1.85 3.42 0.50
C PHE A 129 2.95 2.96 1.46
N THR A 130 2.62 2.78 2.73
CA THR A 130 3.51 2.17 3.71
C THR A 130 3.22 0.67 3.79
N ILE A 131 4.22 -0.15 3.46
CA ILE A 131 4.14 -1.62 3.47
C ILE A 131 4.91 -2.09 4.69
N ALA A 132 4.23 -2.69 5.66
CA ALA A 132 4.82 -3.11 6.93
C ALA A 132 4.53 -4.57 7.24
N GLY A 133 5.51 -5.26 7.81
CA GLY A 133 5.40 -6.66 8.20
C GLY A 133 5.37 -6.86 9.71
N ALA A 134 4.49 -7.74 10.20
CA ALA A 134 4.47 -8.20 11.58
C ALA A 134 5.33 -9.47 11.73
N PRO A 135 6.53 -9.40 12.34
CA PRO A 135 7.49 -10.52 12.30
C PRO A 135 7.13 -11.69 13.21
N ALA A 136 6.36 -11.48 14.28
CA ALA A 136 6.16 -12.47 15.34
C ALA A 136 5.75 -13.85 14.82
N THR A 137 4.65 -13.95 14.09
CA THR A 137 4.12 -15.23 13.56
C THR A 137 5.06 -15.87 12.53
N VAL A 138 5.73 -15.05 11.70
CA VAL A 138 6.63 -15.55 10.66
C VAL A 138 7.92 -16.10 11.30
N VAL A 139 8.45 -15.39 12.30
CA VAL A 139 9.65 -15.81 13.04
C VAL A 139 9.34 -17.05 13.91
N GLU A 140 8.17 -17.12 14.54
CA GLU A 140 7.72 -18.32 15.26
C GLU A 140 7.77 -19.57 14.35
N LYS A 141 7.29 -19.44 13.10
CA LYS A 141 7.23 -20.57 12.16
C LYS A 141 8.58 -20.91 11.50
N TYR A 142 9.39 -19.89 11.19
CA TYR A 142 10.58 -20.05 10.33
C TYR A 142 11.90 -19.65 10.99
N GLY A 143 11.89 -19.27 12.28
CA GLY A 143 13.04 -18.72 12.97
C GLY A 143 13.52 -17.42 12.31
N ASP A 144 14.79 -17.09 12.45
CA ASP A 144 15.41 -15.86 11.92
C ASP A 144 15.21 -15.68 10.41
N ARG A 145 14.95 -16.77 9.66
CA ARG A 145 14.63 -16.68 8.22
C ARG A 145 13.33 -15.92 7.97
N GLY A 146 12.45 -15.85 8.95
CA GLY A 146 11.17 -15.12 8.86
C GLY A 146 11.34 -13.67 8.43
N HIS A 147 12.35 -12.98 8.96
CA HIS A 147 12.67 -11.61 8.55
C HIS A 147 12.96 -11.48 7.04
N ARG A 148 13.77 -12.41 6.51
CA ARG A 148 14.06 -12.43 5.05
C ARG A 148 12.79 -12.64 4.23
N TYR A 149 11.87 -13.48 4.69
CA TYR A 149 10.64 -13.75 3.96
C TYR A 149 9.71 -12.54 3.95
N LEU A 150 9.64 -11.77 5.03
CA LEU A 150 8.90 -10.50 5.06
C LEU A 150 9.48 -9.47 4.08
N HIS A 151 10.80 -9.33 4.02
CA HIS A 151 11.43 -8.43 3.03
C HIS A 151 11.15 -8.86 1.59
N MET A 152 11.15 -10.16 1.31
CA MET A 152 10.78 -10.68 -0.02
C MET A 152 9.31 -10.39 -0.34
N GLU A 153 8.40 -10.60 0.62
CA GLU A 153 6.98 -10.32 0.47
C GLU A 153 6.73 -8.82 0.22
N ALA A 154 7.40 -7.94 0.96
CA ALA A 154 7.34 -6.50 0.72
C ALA A 154 7.76 -6.14 -0.72
N GLY A 155 8.83 -6.78 -1.23
CA GLY A 155 9.26 -6.62 -2.62
C GLY A 155 8.21 -7.09 -3.64
N HIS A 156 7.52 -8.21 -3.38
CA HIS A 156 6.43 -8.70 -4.23
C HIS A 156 5.27 -7.72 -4.28
N ILE A 157 4.85 -7.19 -3.11
CA ILE A 157 3.79 -6.20 -2.99
C ILE A 157 4.17 -4.91 -3.75
N ALA A 158 5.38 -4.41 -3.53
CA ALA A 158 5.87 -3.20 -4.19
C ALA A 158 5.94 -3.38 -5.71
N GLN A 159 6.37 -4.54 -6.22
CA GLN A 159 6.40 -4.81 -7.66
C GLN A 159 4.99 -4.88 -8.26
N ASN A 160 4.02 -5.49 -7.56
CA ASN A 160 2.62 -5.48 -8.00
C ASN A 160 2.09 -4.05 -8.11
N LEU A 161 2.41 -3.20 -7.13
CA LEU A 161 2.04 -1.77 -7.14
C LEU A 161 2.66 -1.05 -8.34
N TYR A 162 3.95 -1.28 -8.64
CA TYR A 162 4.62 -0.72 -9.80
C TYR A 162 3.94 -1.09 -11.12
N LEU A 163 3.64 -2.37 -11.31
CA LEU A 163 3.03 -2.86 -12.55
C LEU A 163 1.61 -2.32 -12.71
N GLN A 164 0.84 -2.31 -11.62
CA GLN A 164 -0.52 -1.78 -11.65
C GLN A 164 -0.54 -0.27 -11.88
N ALA A 165 0.34 0.49 -11.23
CA ALA A 165 0.47 1.93 -11.46
C ALA A 165 0.81 2.21 -12.94
N THR A 166 1.77 1.47 -13.50
CA THR A 166 2.13 1.59 -14.92
C THR A 166 0.95 1.29 -15.84
N ALA A 167 0.14 0.28 -15.53
CA ALA A 167 -1.04 -0.08 -16.30
C ALA A 167 -2.18 0.97 -16.21
N LEU A 168 -2.15 1.82 -15.19
CA LEU A 168 -3.08 2.94 -14.98
C LEU A 168 -2.52 4.29 -15.46
N ASP A 169 -1.34 4.29 -16.11
CA ASP A 169 -0.63 5.52 -16.51
C ASP A 169 -0.30 6.43 -15.31
N LEU A 170 0.05 5.79 -14.19
CA LEU A 170 0.50 6.45 -12.97
C LEU A 170 1.99 6.17 -12.73
N SER A 171 2.64 7.12 -12.04
CA SER A 171 4.05 7.02 -11.64
C SER A 171 4.18 6.61 -10.19
N THR A 172 5.19 5.81 -9.87
CA THR A 172 5.51 5.43 -8.50
C THR A 172 7.00 5.14 -8.31
N VAL A 173 7.44 5.12 -7.06
CA VAL A 173 8.78 4.72 -6.65
C VAL A 173 8.73 4.03 -5.30
N ALA A 174 9.46 2.91 -5.14
CA ALA A 174 9.68 2.31 -3.83
C ALA A 174 10.88 2.99 -3.16
N MET A 175 10.75 3.30 -1.89
CA MET A 175 11.77 3.91 -1.05
C MET A 175 12.03 3.03 0.16
N ALA A 176 13.32 2.85 0.52
CA ALA A 176 13.73 2.02 1.63
C ALA A 176 14.71 2.78 2.59
N ALA A 177 15.02 4.03 2.28
CA ALA A 177 15.86 4.87 3.13
C ALA A 177 14.97 5.69 4.09
N PHE A 178 14.64 5.12 5.24
CA PHE A 178 13.84 5.73 6.29
C PHE A 178 14.31 5.22 7.66
N ASP A 179 13.89 5.91 8.71
CA ASP A 179 14.00 5.43 10.08
C ASP A 179 12.76 4.58 10.39
N ASP A 180 12.96 3.30 10.75
CA ASP A 180 11.87 2.34 10.96
C ASP A 180 10.91 2.77 12.06
N ASP A 181 11.45 3.23 13.20
CA ASP A 181 10.63 3.64 14.35
C ASP A 181 9.86 4.94 14.07
N ALA A 182 10.52 5.89 13.40
CA ALA A 182 9.86 7.15 13.03
C ALA A 182 8.78 6.92 11.99
N LEU A 183 9.03 6.07 10.98
CA LEU A 183 8.04 5.72 9.96
C LEU A 183 6.87 4.96 10.58
N GLY A 184 7.14 4.01 11.49
CA GLY A 184 6.11 3.28 12.21
C GLY A 184 5.15 4.20 12.96
N ARG A 185 5.69 5.20 13.67
CA ARG A 185 4.88 6.21 14.34
C ARG A 185 4.10 7.11 13.38
N ALA A 186 4.76 7.59 12.30
CA ALA A 186 4.14 8.49 11.32
C ALA A 186 3.01 7.81 10.55
N ALA A 187 3.15 6.52 10.22
CA ALA A 187 2.16 5.72 9.50
C ALA A 187 1.17 4.99 10.43
N LEU A 188 1.23 5.21 11.74
CA LEU A 188 0.38 4.58 12.76
C LEU A 188 0.39 3.03 12.67
N LEU A 189 1.59 2.47 12.54
CA LEU A 189 1.81 1.03 12.60
C LEU A 189 1.92 0.60 14.07
N ASN A 190 1.00 -0.24 14.52
CA ASN A 190 0.98 -0.81 15.88
C ASN A 190 1.52 -2.25 15.85
#